data_f8bffcc7f641d2bd18004981bc7e7944
#
_entry.id   f8bffcc7f641d2bd18004981bc7e7944
#
_cell.length_a   1.000
_cell.length_b   1.000
_cell.length_c   1.000
_cell.angle_alpha   90.00
_cell.angle_beta   90.00
_cell.angle_gamma   90.00
#
_symmetry.space_group_name_H-M   'P 1'
#
loop_
_entity.id
_entity.type
_entity.pdbx_description
1 polymer ?
#
loop_
_entity_poly.entity_id
_entity_poly.type
_entity_poly.pdbx_seq_one_letter_code
_entity_poly.pdbx_strand_id
1 'polypeptide(L)'
;MGIYGLSSMAFALLLTLYTAKRKISQRMVHLISLVLGGVGFISIYFIGNHELLLYSFLLIGISWGSVLSMPYAMLAGAVDEKSMGMTMGVFNMFIVIPQIIAASGGINFLLSFLDNKPIYAMVIAGISLIIAGTLNLFIKEE
;
A
#
# COMPACT_ATOMS: atom_id res chain seq x y z
N MET A 1 -11.64 9.90 -9.08
CA MET A 1 -10.23 9.90 -8.63
C MET A 1 -10.00 10.56 -7.25
N GLY A 2 -10.84 11.48 -6.76
CA GLY A 2 -10.63 12.15 -5.46
C GLY A 2 -10.82 11.31 -4.19
N ILE A 3 -11.66 10.27 -4.23
CA ILE A 3 -12.10 9.56 -3.02
C ILE A 3 -10.98 8.78 -2.35
N TYR A 4 -10.18 8.03 -3.10
CA TYR A 4 -9.05 7.31 -2.51
C TYR A 4 -8.01 8.28 -1.92
N GLY A 5 -7.78 9.42 -2.57
CA GLY A 5 -6.88 10.45 -2.06
C GLY A 5 -7.41 11.09 -0.78
N LEU A 6 -8.71 11.40 -0.71
CA LEU A 6 -9.34 11.90 0.51
C LEU A 6 -9.30 10.89 1.65
N SER A 7 -9.57 9.61 1.38
CA SER A 7 -9.48 8.57 2.40
C SER A 7 -8.04 8.34 2.87
N SER A 8 -7.05 8.40 1.97
CA SER A 8 -5.63 8.33 2.30
C SER A 8 -5.20 9.48 3.21
N MET A 9 -5.62 10.71 2.87
CA MET A 9 -5.34 11.89 3.69
C MET A 9 -6.00 11.80 5.06
N ALA A 10 -7.29 11.43 5.11
CA ALA A 10 -8.02 11.26 6.36
C ALA A 10 -7.37 10.19 7.24
N PHE A 11 -6.99 9.04 6.65
CA PHE A 11 -6.29 7.98 7.35
C PHE A 11 -4.96 8.47 7.93
N ALA A 12 -4.13 9.15 7.13
CA ALA A 12 -2.84 9.66 7.59
C ALA A 12 -2.98 10.67 8.74
N LEU A 13 -3.97 11.57 8.66
CA LEU A 13 -4.26 12.53 9.74
C LEU A 13 -4.74 11.83 11.03
N LEU A 14 -5.69 10.91 10.92
CA LEU A 14 -6.20 10.14 12.06
C LEU A 14 -5.09 9.32 12.70
N LEU A 15 -4.24 8.69 11.90
CA LEU A 15 -3.12 7.92 12.36
C LEU A 15 -2.12 8.80 13.12
N THR A 16 -1.75 9.96 12.57
CA THR A 16 -0.84 10.91 13.22
C THR A 16 -1.38 11.39 14.56
N LEU A 17 -2.67 11.75 14.63
CA LEU A 17 -3.32 12.19 15.86
C LEU A 17 -3.41 11.07 16.90
N TYR A 18 -3.63 9.84 16.45
CA TYR A 18 -3.74 8.69 17.34
C TYR A 18 -2.38 8.23 17.85
N THR A 19 -1.35 8.19 17.00
CA THR A 19 0.03 7.82 17.38
C THR A 19 0.69 8.84 18.28
N ALA A 20 0.32 10.12 18.17
CA ALA A 20 0.78 11.17 19.09
C ALA A 20 0.36 10.91 20.55
N LYS A 21 -0.72 10.14 20.78
CA LYS A 21 -1.27 9.87 22.11
C LYS A 21 -1.00 8.45 22.61
N ARG A 22 -0.69 7.50 21.74
CA ARG A 22 -0.49 6.08 22.10
C ARG A 22 0.62 5.45 21.26
N LYS A 23 1.43 4.60 21.90
CA LYS A 23 2.34 3.71 21.18
C LYS A 23 1.53 2.62 20.50
N ILE A 24 1.56 2.57 19.18
CA ILE A 24 0.90 1.55 18.37
C ILE A 24 1.98 0.78 17.62
N SER A 25 1.76 -0.52 17.48
CA SER A 25 2.56 -1.33 16.56
C SER A 25 2.34 -0.86 15.12
N GLN A 26 3.35 -0.23 14.56
CA GLN A 26 3.34 0.26 13.17
C GLN A 26 3.14 -0.92 12.21
N ARG A 27 3.71 -2.08 12.55
CA ARG A 27 3.56 -3.34 11.82
C ARG A 27 2.10 -3.77 11.71
N MET A 28 1.36 -3.75 12.84
CA MET A 28 -0.04 -4.17 12.84
C MET A 28 -0.94 -3.20 12.06
N VAL A 29 -0.70 -1.91 12.19
CA VAL A 29 -1.41 -0.89 11.40
C VAL A 29 -1.16 -1.08 9.92
N HIS A 30 0.09 -1.32 9.53
CA HIS A 30 0.46 -1.55 8.14
C HIS A 30 -0.19 -2.82 7.58
N LEU A 31 -0.12 -3.93 8.32
CA LEU A 31 -0.75 -5.19 7.95
C LEU A 31 -2.25 -5.02 7.70
N ILE A 32 -2.97 -4.46 8.68
CA ILE A 32 -4.43 -4.28 8.58
C ILE A 32 -4.76 -3.39 7.37
N SER A 33 -4.03 -2.30 7.19
CA SER A 33 -4.24 -1.38 6.07
C SER A 33 -4.00 -2.05 4.72
N LEU A 34 -2.95 -2.87 4.58
CA LEU A 34 -2.66 -3.61 3.33
C LEU A 34 -3.73 -4.66 3.04
N VAL A 35 -4.21 -5.38 4.05
CA VAL A 35 -5.30 -6.36 3.89
C VAL A 35 -6.58 -5.65 3.46
N LEU A 36 -6.94 -4.53 4.08
CA LEU A 36 -8.11 -3.73 3.68
C LEU A 36 -8.00 -3.24 2.24
N GLY A 37 -6.82 -2.73 1.84
CA GLY A 37 -6.58 -2.30 0.46
C GLY A 37 -6.64 -3.45 -0.53
N GLY A 38 -6.10 -4.62 -0.18
CA GLY A 38 -6.17 -5.83 -0.98
C GLY A 38 -7.62 -6.28 -1.20
N VAL A 39 -8.43 -6.30 -0.14
CA VAL A 39 -9.88 -6.55 -0.24
C VAL A 39 -10.57 -5.49 -1.11
N GLY A 40 -10.19 -4.21 -0.97
CA GLY A 40 -10.69 -3.12 -1.80
C GLY A 40 -10.42 -3.35 -3.29
N PHE A 41 -9.20 -3.74 -3.68
CA PHE A 41 -8.86 -4.05 -5.07
C PHE A 41 -9.61 -5.27 -5.61
N ILE A 42 -9.69 -6.35 -4.82
CA ILE A 42 -10.39 -7.58 -5.22
C ILE A 42 -11.90 -7.33 -5.35
N SER A 43 -12.48 -6.51 -4.46
CA SER A 43 -13.91 -6.21 -4.49
C SER A 43 -14.37 -5.53 -5.77
N ILE A 44 -13.49 -4.77 -6.45
CA ILE A 44 -13.82 -4.13 -7.74
C ILE A 44 -14.23 -5.17 -8.79
N TYR A 45 -13.66 -6.37 -8.75
CA TYR A 45 -14.02 -7.45 -9.67
C TYR A 45 -15.48 -7.91 -9.54
N PHE A 46 -16.03 -7.87 -8.31
CA PHE A 46 -17.39 -8.34 -8.01
C PHE A 46 -18.44 -7.24 -8.06
N ILE A 47 -18.03 -5.98 -8.06
CA ILE A 47 -18.93 -4.84 -7.97
C ILE A 47 -19.25 -4.30 -9.36
N GLY A 48 -20.50 -4.47 -9.79
CA GLY A 48 -21.03 -3.89 -11.03
C GLY A 48 -21.69 -2.51 -10.86
N ASN A 49 -21.90 -2.05 -9.63
CA ASN A 49 -22.58 -0.78 -9.33
C ASN A 49 -21.57 0.30 -8.93
N HIS A 50 -21.65 1.48 -9.58
CA HIS A 50 -20.75 2.61 -9.35
C HIS A 50 -20.78 3.13 -7.91
N GLU A 51 -21.92 3.10 -7.24
CA GLU A 51 -22.07 3.57 -5.85
C GLU A 51 -21.26 2.70 -4.88
N LEU A 52 -21.26 1.39 -5.09
CA LEU A 52 -20.52 0.45 -4.24
C LEU A 52 -19.00 0.54 -4.45
N LEU A 53 -18.53 1.02 -5.61
CA LEU A 53 -17.10 1.26 -5.86
C LEU A 53 -16.51 2.30 -4.91
N LEU A 54 -17.33 3.20 -4.35
CA LEU A 54 -16.86 4.16 -3.33
C LEU A 54 -16.21 3.46 -2.14
N TYR A 55 -16.80 2.37 -1.66
CA TYR A 55 -16.26 1.60 -0.54
C TYR A 55 -14.92 0.95 -0.90
N SER A 56 -14.79 0.40 -2.12
CA SER A 56 -13.51 -0.13 -2.61
C SER A 56 -12.43 0.94 -2.62
N PHE A 57 -12.73 2.13 -3.14
CA PHE A 57 -11.78 3.25 -3.18
C PHE A 57 -11.43 3.79 -1.79
N LEU A 58 -12.34 3.76 -0.83
CA LEU A 58 -12.03 4.09 0.57
C LEU A 58 -11.00 3.13 1.16
N LEU A 59 -11.19 1.81 0.97
CA LEU A 59 -10.27 0.80 1.46
C LEU A 59 -8.90 0.90 0.79
N ILE A 60 -8.86 1.12 -0.53
CA ILE A 60 -7.63 1.35 -1.28
C ILE A 60 -6.90 2.60 -0.77
N GLY A 61 -7.63 3.68 -0.46
CA GLY A 61 -7.04 4.90 0.06
C GLY A 61 -6.38 4.72 1.44
N ILE A 62 -6.98 3.93 2.33
CA ILE A 62 -6.38 3.56 3.62
C ILE A 62 -5.05 2.84 3.40
N SER A 63 -5.03 1.85 2.51
CA SER A 63 -3.82 1.11 2.16
C SER A 63 -2.75 2.03 1.57
N TRP A 64 -3.13 2.91 0.66
CA TRP A 64 -2.20 3.86 0.03
C TRP A 64 -1.55 4.79 1.05
N GLY A 65 -2.33 5.33 1.99
CA GLY A 65 -1.82 6.14 3.10
C GLY A 65 -0.81 5.38 3.96
N SER A 66 -1.08 4.10 4.23
CA SER A 66 -0.17 3.24 4.98
C SER A 66 1.11 2.91 4.20
N VAL A 67 1.01 2.61 2.91
CA VAL A 67 2.18 2.32 2.03
C VAL A 67 3.13 3.52 1.97
N LEU A 68 2.59 4.74 1.96
CA LEU A 68 3.41 5.95 1.91
C LEU A 68 4.03 6.34 3.26
N SER A 69 3.51 5.88 4.39
CA SER A 69 3.95 6.36 5.71
C SER A 69 4.62 5.29 6.55
N MET A 70 4.03 4.09 6.65
CA MET A 70 4.47 3.07 7.61
C MET A 70 5.87 2.50 7.33
N PRO A 71 6.24 2.11 6.09
CA PRO A 71 7.56 1.58 5.82
C PRO A 71 8.68 2.57 6.13
N TYR A 72 8.45 3.86 5.82
CA TYR A 72 9.41 4.90 6.16
C TYR A 72 9.54 5.11 7.68
N ALA A 73 8.43 5.06 8.40
CA ALA A 73 8.44 5.19 9.87
C ALA A 73 9.14 4.01 10.54
N MET A 74 8.88 2.79 10.07
CA MET A 74 9.56 1.57 10.57
C MET A 74 11.06 1.61 10.27
N LEU A 75 11.44 2.01 9.05
CA LEU A 75 12.85 2.12 8.66
C LEU A 75 13.58 3.19 9.47
N ALA A 76 12.94 4.35 9.68
CA ALA A 76 13.51 5.43 10.47
C ALA A 76 13.74 5.04 11.95
N GLY A 77 12.90 4.15 12.49
CA GLY A 77 13.08 3.62 13.84
C GLY A 77 14.18 2.56 13.99
N ALA A 78 14.59 1.92 12.88
CA ALA A 78 15.53 0.81 12.88
C ALA A 78 16.96 1.19 12.46
N VAL A 79 17.18 2.41 11.97
CA VAL A 79 18.45 2.83 11.35
C VAL A 79 19.09 3.98 12.13
N ASP A 80 20.40 3.90 12.32
CA ASP A 80 21.19 4.98 12.93
C ASP A 80 21.16 6.25 12.09
N GLU A 81 21.15 7.43 12.77
CA GLU A 81 21.13 8.74 12.12
C GLU A 81 22.24 8.92 11.07
N LYS A 82 23.45 8.37 11.32
CA LYS A 82 24.60 8.49 10.41
C LYS A 82 24.40 7.79 9.06
N SER A 83 23.63 6.70 9.03
CA SER A 83 23.37 5.90 7.82
C SER A 83 21.98 6.14 7.22
N MET A 84 21.16 6.97 7.88
CA MET A 84 19.77 7.22 7.50
C MET A 84 19.62 7.63 6.04
N GLY A 85 20.40 8.61 5.57
CA GLY A 85 20.30 9.11 4.19
C GLY A 85 20.60 8.04 3.14
N MET A 86 21.65 7.25 3.34
CA MET A 86 22.03 6.16 2.45
C MET A 86 20.94 5.07 2.44
N THR A 87 20.47 4.66 3.62
CA THR A 87 19.47 3.61 3.76
C THR A 87 18.13 4.01 3.13
N MET A 88 17.69 5.25 3.34
CA MET A 88 16.49 5.80 2.69
C MET A 88 16.64 5.87 1.17
N GLY A 89 17.84 6.19 0.66
CA GLY A 89 18.13 6.18 -0.76
C GLY A 89 18.00 4.78 -1.36
N VAL A 90 18.60 3.76 -0.73
CA VAL A 90 18.50 2.35 -1.16
C VAL A 90 17.04 1.89 -1.08
N PHE A 91 16.33 2.21 -0.01
CA PHE A 91 14.91 1.86 0.14
C PHE A 91 14.07 2.44 -1.00
N ASN A 92 14.29 3.70 -1.37
CA ASN A 92 13.59 4.32 -2.49
C ASN A 92 13.88 3.63 -3.83
N MET A 93 15.07 3.07 -4.04
CA MET A 93 15.37 2.29 -5.26
C MET A 93 14.45 1.06 -5.37
N PHE A 94 14.18 0.35 -4.26
CA PHE A 94 13.24 -0.78 -4.25
C PHE A 94 11.80 -0.38 -4.59
N ILE A 95 11.43 0.89 -4.41
CA ILE A 95 10.14 1.43 -4.81
C ILE A 95 10.17 1.87 -6.27
N VAL A 96 11.18 2.64 -6.66
CA VAL A 96 11.25 3.32 -7.97
C VAL A 96 11.57 2.35 -9.11
N ILE A 97 12.47 1.38 -8.91
CA ILE A 97 12.85 0.43 -9.95
C ILE A 97 11.65 -0.38 -10.48
N PRO A 98 10.81 -1.00 -9.62
CA PRO A 98 9.60 -1.68 -10.09
C PRO A 98 8.61 -0.74 -10.81
N GLN A 99 8.50 0.52 -10.38
CA GLN A 99 7.65 1.51 -11.04
C GLN A 99 8.15 1.84 -12.46
N ILE A 100 9.48 1.99 -12.65
CA ILE A 100 10.07 2.21 -13.96
C ILE A 100 9.80 1.00 -14.86
N ILE A 101 10.03 -0.22 -14.38
CA ILE A 101 9.75 -1.44 -15.13
C ILE A 101 8.28 -1.52 -15.55
N ALA A 102 7.37 -1.24 -14.62
CA ALA A 102 5.94 -1.22 -14.89
C ALA A 102 5.56 -0.18 -15.96
N ALA A 103 6.08 1.04 -15.83
CA ALA A 103 5.83 2.13 -16.77
C ALA A 103 6.46 1.90 -18.15
N SER A 104 7.61 1.23 -18.22
CA SER A 104 8.33 0.94 -19.48
C SER A 104 7.72 -0.19 -20.31
N GLY A 105 6.52 -0.65 -19.97
CA GLY A 105 5.81 -1.70 -20.70
C GLY A 105 5.55 -2.97 -19.89
N GLY A 106 6.05 -3.06 -18.65
CA GLY A 106 5.83 -4.23 -17.79
C GLY A 106 4.34 -4.50 -17.51
N ILE A 107 3.54 -3.43 -17.37
CA ILE A 107 2.08 -3.57 -17.23
C ILE A 107 1.46 -4.12 -18.52
N ASN A 108 1.86 -3.64 -19.71
CA ASN A 108 1.34 -4.13 -20.98
C ASN A 108 1.72 -5.60 -21.19
N PHE A 109 2.95 -5.97 -20.83
CA PHE A 109 3.40 -7.35 -20.88
C PHE A 109 2.56 -8.24 -19.94
N LEU A 110 2.30 -7.81 -18.71
CA LEU A 110 1.43 -8.53 -17.78
C LEU A 110 0.00 -8.68 -18.36
N LEU A 111 -0.56 -7.60 -18.90
CA LEU A 111 -1.91 -7.62 -19.47
C LEU A 111 -2.04 -8.59 -20.67
N SER A 112 -0.97 -8.81 -21.44
CA SER A 112 -1.01 -9.78 -22.54
C SER A 112 -1.28 -11.21 -22.08
N PHE A 113 -0.93 -11.58 -20.84
CA PHE A 113 -1.25 -12.85 -20.21
C PHE A 113 -2.64 -12.88 -19.56
N LEU A 114 -3.29 -11.72 -19.45
CA LEU A 114 -4.58 -11.51 -18.76
C LEU A 114 -5.70 -11.16 -19.74
N ASP A 115 -5.66 -11.70 -20.96
CA ASP A 115 -6.62 -11.40 -22.03
C ASP A 115 -6.78 -9.89 -22.29
N ASN A 116 -5.78 -9.09 -22.00
CA ASN A 116 -5.80 -7.61 -22.06
C ASN A 116 -6.91 -6.98 -21.20
N LYS A 117 -7.32 -7.64 -20.10
CA LYS A 117 -8.35 -7.15 -19.19
C LYS A 117 -7.73 -6.54 -17.93
N PRO A 118 -7.73 -5.21 -17.77
CA PRO A 118 -7.14 -4.54 -16.60
C PRO A 118 -7.70 -4.97 -15.26
N ILE A 119 -8.94 -5.48 -15.24
CA ILE A 119 -9.60 -5.95 -14.02
C ILE A 119 -8.84 -7.10 -13.34
N TYR A 120 -8.22 -7.99 -14.11
CA TYR A 120 -7.42 -9.07 -13.56
C TYR A 120 -6.11 -8.55 -12.93
N ALA A 121 -5.51 -7.50 -13.50
CA ALA A 121 -4.36 -6.84 -12.91
C ALA A 121 -4.70 -6.21 -11.53
N MET A 122 -5.91 -5.67 -11.37
CA MET A 122 -6.39 -5.17 -10.08
C MET A 122 -6.54 -6.30 -9.04
N VAL A 123 -7.06 -7.45 -9.44
CA VAL A 123 -7.15 -8.63 -8.55
C VAL A 123 -5.76 -9.09 -8.12
N ILE A 124 -4.80 -9.18 -9.05
CA ILE A 124 -3.41 -9.54 -8.74
C ILE A 124 -2.79 -8.52 -7.79
N ALA A 125 -3.00 -7.23 -8.02
CA ALA A 125 -2.53 -6.18 -7.12
C ALA A 125 -3.11 -6.35 -5.71
N GLY A 126 -4.41 -6.65 -5.59
CA GLY A 126 -5.07 -6.92 -4.32
C GLY A 126 -4.46 -8.12 -3.57
N ILE A 127 -4.24 -9.22 -4.28
CA ILE A 127 -3.58 -10.43 -3.72
C ILE A 127 -2.15 -10.08 -3.26
N SER A 128 -1.40 -9.33 -4.08
CA SER A 128 -0.03 -8.92 -3.76
C SER A 128 0.02 -8.07 -2.48
N LEU A 129 -0.95 -7.17 -2.28
CA LEU A 129 -1.06 -6.37 -1.05
C LEU A 129 -1.33 -7.24 0.18
N ILE A 130 -2.20 -8.23 0.07
CA ILE A 130 -2.48 -9.18 1.18
C ILE A 130 -1.23 -9.99 1.52
N ILE A 131 -0.51 -10.48 0.51
CA ILE A 131 0.75 -11.20 0.70
C ILE A 131 1.78 -10.28 1.37
N ALA A 132 1.96 -9.05 0.89
CA ALA A 132 2.86 -8.08 1.48
C ALA A 132 2.50 -7.76 2.94
N GLY A 133 1.19 -7.63 3.24
CA GLY A 133 0.71 -7.45 4.60
C GLY A 133 1.07 -8.63 5.51
N THR A 134 0.89 -9.86 5.04
CA THR A 134 1.25 -11.07 5.82
C THR A 134 2.76 -11.20 6.01
N LEU A 135 3.56 -10.89 4.98
CA LEU A 135 5.02 -10.88 5.09
C LEU A 135 5.53 -9.85 6.12
N ASN A 136 4.81 -8.76 6.29
CA ASN A 136 5.13 -7.75 7.31
C ASN A 136 5.11 -8.31 8.75
N LEU A 137 4.43 -9.44 9.01
CA LEU A 137 4.46 -10.12 10.32
C LEU A 137 5.83 -10.66 10.69
N PHE A 138 6.70 -10.93 9.72
CA PHE A 138 8.06 -11.42 9.96
C PHE A 138 9.05 -10.30 10.33
N ILE A 139 8.67 -9.03 10.19
CA ILE A 139 9.49 -7.90 10.63
C ILE A 139 9.42 -7.83 12.15
N LYS A 140 10.59 -7.83 12.82
CA LYS A 140 10.67 -7.58 14.25
C LYS A 140 10.57 -6.08 14.53
N GLU A 141 9.65 -5.69 15.41
CA GLU A 141 9.65 -4.34 16.02
C GLU A 141 10.57 -4.42 17.26
N GLU A 142 11.62 -3.62 17.27
CA GLU A 142 12.45 -3.39 18.45
C GLU A 142 11.86 -2.29 19.33
#